data_6d6ac11473a5d65c3f6b4666d86b7b75
#
_entry.id   6d6ac11473a5d65c3f6b4666d86b7b75
#
_cell.length_a   1.000
_cell.length_b   1.000
_cell.length_c   1.000
_cell.angle_alpha   90.00
_cell.angle_beta   90.00
_cell.angle_gamma   90.00
#
_symmetry.space_group_name_H-M   'P 1'
#
loop_
_entity.id
_entity.type
_entity.pdbx_description
1 polymer ?
#
loop_
_entity_poly.entity_id
_entity_poly.type
_entity_poly.pdbx_seq_one_letter_code
_entity_poly.pdbx_strand_id
1 'polypeptide(L)'
;LYIDVLRANKGPHQERILFDVPSGAGLFKIKHDLFRAGVVSHPWQLHLAVIFSSEEFLPKAGEYEIPARASLDQVMYILHSGRVFQRKLTIIEGWRSFDVMQALNDAEEMISVILRPPDEGSVFPDTYFYTKGTDRRTLLAQMQAKMEMTLAEIWAERAADLPLKNSEDLLKLASIIEKETGASAEKSLISSVFVNRLQRKMRLQSDPTVSYGLSLRGTLKQRLTKSDLASSHKWN
;
A
#
# COMPACT_ATOMS: atom_id res chain seq x y z
N LEU A 1 14.16 10.26 42.83
CA LEU A 1 15.43 9.53 42.58
C LEU A 1 15.22 8.07 42.14
N TYR A 2 14.50 7.22 42.94
CA TYR A 2 14.32 5.79 42.58
C TYR A 2 13.40 5.62 41.34
N ILE A 3 12.34 6.41 41.25
CA ILE A 3 11.37 6.37 40.14
C ILE A 3 12.00 6.88 38.84
N ASP A 4 12.81 7.90 38.89
CA ASP A 4 13.51 8.41 37.70
C ASP A 4 14.45 7.36 37.12
N VAL A 5 15.16 6.64 37.98
CA VAL A 5 16.01 5.51 37.60
C VAL A 5 15.18 4.37 37.01
N LEU A 6 14.03 4.04 37.61
CA LEU A 6 13.12 3.00 37.12
C LEU A 6 12.58 3.33 35.71
N ARG A 7 12.22 4.59 35.50
CA ARG A 7 11.65 5.07 34.22
C ARG A 7 12.68 5.11 33.09
N ALA A 8 13.92 5.50 33.43
CA ALA A 8 15.01 5.65 32.47
C ALA A 8 15.73 4.33 32.16
N ASN A 9 15.65 3.32 33.05
CA ASN A 9 16.31 2.04 32.85
C ASN A 9 15.78 1.31 31.61
N LYS A 10 16.70 0.59 30.95
CA LYS A 10 16.37 -0.26 29.80
C LYS A 10 15.37 -1.35 30.19
N GLY A 11 14.35 -1.52 29.35
CA GLY A 11 13.35 -2.58 29.49
C GLY A 11 13.95 -3.99 29.37
N PRO A 12 13.23 -5.02 29.85
CA PRO A 12 13.72 -6.41 29.88
C PRO A 12 13.73 -7.08 28.50
N HIS A 13 12.88 -6.64 27.58
CA HIS A 13 12.72 -7.24 26.24
C HIS A 13 13.94 -6.97 25.35
N GLN A 14 14.40 -8.01 24.65
CA GLN A 14 15.61 -7.98 23.83
C GLN A 14 15.36 -7.61 22.37
N GLU A 15 14.12 -7.78 21.91
CA GLU A 15 13.70 -7.56 20.53
C GLU A 15 12.60 -6.49 20.46
N ARG A 16 12.38 -5.95 19.28
CA ARG A 16 11.23 -5.07 19.05
C ARG A 16 9.91 -5.83 19.20
N ILE A 17 8.93 -5.20 19.79
CA ILE A 17 7.61 -5.77 20.03
C ILE A 17 6.54 -4.92 19.35
N LEU A 18 5.62 -5.56 18.62
CA LEU A 18 4.38 -4.91 18.21
C LEU A 18 3.36 -5.06 19.33
N PHE A 19 3.00 -3.96 19.95
CA PHE A 19 2.11 -3.91 21.10
C PHE A 19 0.77 -3.27 20.73
N ASP A 20 -0.32 -4.00 20.97
CA ASP A 20 -1.67 -3.56 20.63
C ASP A 20 -2.37 -2.95 21.85
N VAL A 21 -2.84 -1.72 21.71
CA VAL A 21 -3.69 -1.03 22.70
C VAL A 21 -5.12 -1.03 22.17
N PRO A 22 -6.02 -1.87 22.69
CA PRO A 22 -7.40 -1.91 22.26
C PRO A 22 -8.14 -0.60 22.53
N SER A 23 -9.12 -0.28 21.71
CA SER A 23 -9.98 0.87 21.93
C SER A 23 -10.68 0.77 23.30
N GLY A 24 -10.62 1.86 24.09
CA GLY A 24 -11.19 1.90 25.44
C GLY A 24 -10.40 1.16 26.51
N ALA A 25 -9.20 0.66 26.20
CA ALA A 25 -8.35 -0.01 27.19
C ALA A 25 -7.91 0.97 28.29
N GLY A 26 -8.31 0.71 29.53
CA GLY A 26 -7.85 1.46 30.70
C GLY A 26 -6.43 1.08 31.13
N LEU A 27 -5.82 1.92 31.98
CA LEU A 27 -4.47 1.73 32.48
C LEU A 27 -4.25 0.34 33.11
N PHE A 28 -5.27 -0.21 33.78
CA PHE A 28 -5.20 -1.54 34.39
C PHE A 28 -4.89 -2.63 33.33
N LYS A 29 -5.59 -2.59 32.21
CA LYS A 29 -5.36 -3.56 31.12
C LYS A 29 -3.99 -3.35 30.49
N ILE A 30 -3.62 -2.12 30.16
CA ILE A 30 -2.38 -1.79 29.48
C ILE A 30 -1.16 -2.25 30.30
N LYS A 31 -1.13 -1.98 31.60
CA LYS A 31 0.02 -2.40 32.45
C LYS A 31 0.20 -3.92 32.51
N HIS A 32 -0.92 -4.68 32.51
CA HIS A 32 -0.86 -6.15 32.50
C HIS A 32 -0.47 -6.70 31.12
N ASP A 33 -0.95 -6.08 30.06
CA ASP A 33 -0.59 -6.48 28.69
C ASP A 33 0.91 -6.19 28.39
N LEU A 34 1.45 -5.04 28.83
CA LEU A 34 2.87 -4.72 28.75
C LEU A 34 3.74 -5.73 29.53
N PHE A 35 3.26 -6.17 30.69
CA PHE A 35 3.95 -7.21 31.47
C PHE A 35 3.91 -8.56 30.74
N ARG A 36 2.75 -8.98 30.21
CA ARG A 36 2.62 -10.22 29.43
C ARG A 36 3.48 -10.22 28.18
N ALA A 37 3.60 -9.05 27.54
CA ALA A 37 4.46 -8.86 26.38
C ALA A 37 5.97 -8.79 26.74
N GLY A 38 6.31 -8.83 28.02
CA GLY A 38 7.70 -8.76 28.50
C GLY A 38 8.32 -7.37 28.33
N VAL A 39 7.53 -6.34 28.08
CA VAL A 39 8.00 -4.95 27.93
C VAL A 39 8.42 -4.37 29.30
N VAL A 40 7.70 -4.72 30.36
CA VAL A 40 8.01 -4.35 31.74
C VAL A 40 8.19 -5.60 32.60
N SER A 41 9.02 -5.53 33.63
CA SER A 41 9.28 -6.66 34.54
C SER A 41 8.11 -6.89 35.52
N HIS A 42 7.33 -5.84 35.83
CA HIS A 42 6.19 -5.91 36.72
C HIS A 42 5.11 -4.89 36.36
N PRO A 43 3.82 -5.24 36.50
CA PRO A 43 2.72 -4.32 36.15
C PRO A 43 2.71 -3.02 36.95
N TRP A 44 3.17 -3.02 38.19
CA TRP A 44 3.22 -1.83 39.05
C TRP A 44 4.18 -0.74 38.55
N GLN A 45 5.17 -1.10 37.71
CA GLN A 45 6.14 -0.13 37.17
C GLN A 45 5.44 0.97 36.37
N LEU A 46 4.53 0.62 35.44
CA LEU A 46 3.75 1.61 34.71
C LEU A 46 2.85 2.41 35.63
N HIS A 47 2.23 1.77 36.62
CA HIS A 47 1.31 2.46 37.55
C HIS A 47 2.05 3.54 38.36
N LEU A 48 3.22 3.22 38.91
CA LEU A 48 4.04 4.21 39.60
C LEU A 48 4.54 5.31 38.65
N ALA A 49 5.00 4.94 37.45
CA ALA A 49 5.46 5.91 36.47
C ALA A 49 4.37 6.94 36.12
N VAL A 50 3.11 6.50 35.99
CA VAL A 50 1.98 7.38 35.71
C VAL A 50 1.66 8.28 36.92
N ILE A 51 1.62 7.74 38.14
CA ILE A 51 1.34 8.53 39.34
C ILE A 51 2.36 9.66 39.55
N PHE A 52 3.62 9.36 39.30
CA PHE A 52 4.74 10.30 39.49
C PHE A 52 5.13 11.04 38.19
N SER A 53 4.34 10.91 37.14
CA SER A 53 4.50 11.74 35.94
C SER A 53 3.93 13.13 36.19
N SER A 54 4.66 14.15 35.72
CA SER A 54 4.15 15.52 35.66
C SER A 54 3.13 15.74 34.55
N GLU A 55 3.08 14.82 33.58
CA GLU A 55 2.16 14.89 32.43
C GLU A 55 1.09 13.80 32.54
N GLU A 56 -0.10 14.13 32.05
CA GLU A 56 -1.19 13.19 31.98
C GLU A 56 -0.89 12.10 30.94
N PHE A 57 -0.87 10.84 31.36
CA PHE A 57 -0.66 9.71 30.48
C PHE A 57 -1.98 9.25 29.85
N LEU A 58 -2.19 9.62 28.60
CA LEU A 58 -3.38 9.26 27.79
C LEU A 58 -2.95 8.36 26.63
N PRO A 59 -2.85 7.05 26.84
CA PRO A 59 -2.51 6.11 25.76
C PRO A 59 -3.62 6.06 24.73
N LYS A 60 -3.26 6.15 23.45
CA LYS A 60 -4.20 6.08 22.35
C LYS A 60 -4.33 4.64 21.87
N ALA A 61 -5.52 4.26 21.40
CA ALA A 61 -5.75 2.95 20.81
C ALA A 61 -4.94 2.79 19.50
N GLY A 62 -4.45 1.57 19.25
CA GLY A 62 -3.68 1.24 18.07
C GLY A 62 -2.55 0.27 18.34
N GLU A 63 -1.88 -0.17 17.30
CA GLU A 63 -0.69 -1.02 17.38
C GLU A 63 0.57 -0.16 17.32
N TYR A 64 1.50 -0.40 18.24
CA TYR A 64 2.73 0.39 18.39
C TYR A 64 3.97 -0.48 18.27
N GLU A 65 4.99 0.03 17.62
CA GLU A 65 6.30 -0.60 17.63
C GLU A 65 7.09 -0.10 18.85
N ILE A 66 7.36 -1.00 19.77
CA ILE A 66 8.20 -0.75 20.95
C ILE A 66 9.61 -1.28 20.61
N PRO A 67 10.62 -0.40 20.53
CA PRO A 67 11.99 -0.80 20.25
C PRO A 67 12.55 -1.75 21.31
N ALA A 68 13.52 -2.58 20.93
CA ALA A 68 14.24 -3.43 21.88
C ALA A 68 14.79 -2.61 23.04
N ARG A 69 14.60 -3.13 24.26
CA ARG A 69 15.08 -2.50 25.50
C ARG A 69 14.56 -1.08 25.74
N ALA A 70 13.42 -0.72 25.15
CA ALA A 70 12.83 0.60 25.39
C ALA A 70 12.62 0.83 26.89
N SER A 71 13.00 2.01 27.37
CA SER A 71 12.75 2.40 28.76
C SER A 71 11.25 2.66 28.96
N LEU A 72 10.82 2.69 30.23
CA LEU A 72 9.41 2.93 30.53
C LEU A 72 8.97 4.32 30.06
N ASP A 73 9.82 5.33 30.12
CA ASP A 73 9.56 6.65 29.58
C ASP A 73 9.35 6.60 28.06
N GLN A 74 10.18 5.86 27.33
CA GLN A 74 10.02 5.66 25.89
C GLN A 74 8.71 4.96 25.57
N VAL A 75 8.35 3.91 26.31
CA VAL A 75 7.09 3.20 26.15
C VAL A 75 5.91 4.14 26.38
N MET A 76 5.92 4.90 27.48
CA MET A 76 4.86 5.87 27.78
C MET A 76 4.72 6.93 26.67
N TYR A 77 5.84 7.48 26.21
CA TYR A 77 5.88 8.44 25.11
C TYR A 77 5.29 7.86 23.82
N ILE A 78 5.69 6.63 23.43
CA ILE A 78 5.19 5.95 22.23
C ILE A 78 3.67 5.81 22.30
N LEU A 79 3.13 5.28 23.41
CA LEU A 79 1.70 5.05 23.57
C LEU A 79 0.88 6.36 23.63
N HIS A 80 1.45 7.40 24.26
CA HIS A 80 0.81 8.72 24.33
C HIS A 80 0.83 9.46 22.99
N SER A 81 1.90 9.33 22.21
CA SER A 81 2.08 10.03 20.94
C SER A 81 0.97 9.72 19.92
N GLY A 82 0.43 8.51 19.96
CA GLY A 82 -0.54 8.02 18.98
C GLY A 82 0.06 7.71 17.61
N ARG A 83 1.38 7.63 17.49
CA ARG A 83 2.06 7.22 16.25
C ARG A 83 1.99 5.72 16.12
N VAL A 84 0.87 5.24 15.58
CA VAL A 84 0.62 3.82 15.36
C VAL A 84 1.55 3.24 14.31
N PHE A 85 1.86 1.95 14.45
CA PHE A 85 2.64 1.21 13.48
C PHE A 85 1.90 1.13 12.14
N GLN A 86 2.61 1.49 11.08
CA GLN A 86 2.08 1.46 9.73
C GLN A 86 2.75 0.35 8.93
N ARG A 87 1.93 -0.48 8.32
CA ARG A 87 2.32 -1.43 7.28
C ARG A 87 2.27 -0.75 5.92
N LYS A 88 2.98 -1.30 4.96
CA LYS A 88 2.97 -0.79 3.59
C LYS A 88 2.49 -1.87 2.63
N LEU A 89 1.70 -1.47 1.64
CA LEU A 89 1.28 -2.27 0.50
C LEU A 89 1.68 -1.52 -0.76
N THR A 90 2.53 -2.13 -1.59
CA THR A 90 2.96 -1.55 -2.85
C THR A 90 2.20 -2.19 -4.00
N ILE A 91 1.55 -1.37 -4.80
CA ILE A 91 0.92 -1.74 -6.07
C ILE A 91 1.89 -1.31 -7.17
N ILE A 92 2.33 -2.27 -7.96
CA ILE A 92 3.35 -2.06 -8.99
C ILE A 92 2.67 -1.68 -10.31
N GLU A 93 3.30 -0.80 -11.06
CA GLU A 93 2.86 -0.36 -12.38
C GLU A 93 2.67 -1.56 -13.33
N GLY A 94 1.63 -1.50 -14.13
CA GLY A 94 1.32 -2.56 -15.08
C GLY A 94 0.75 -3.85 -14.48
N TRP A 95 0.46 -3.91 -13.18
CA TRP A 95 -0.30 -5.01 -12.61
C TRP A 95 -1.72 -5.06 -13.16
N ARG A 96 -2.26 -6.27 -13.28
CA ARG A 96 -3.67 -6.48 -13.59
C ARG A 96 -4.50 -6.28 -12.33
N SER A 97 -5.75 -5.94 -12.50
CA SER A 97 -6.69 -5.78 -11.38
C SER A 97 -6.81 -7.03 -10.51
N PHE A 98 -6.62 -8.22 -11.10
CA PHE A 98 -6.56 -9.47 -10.35
C PHE A 98 -5.36 -9.52 -9.39
N ASP A 99 -4.19 -9.10 -9.84
CA ASP A 99 -2.96 -9.06 -9.04
C ASP A 99 -3.10 -8.05 -7.89
N VAL A 100 -3.75 -6.90 -8.15
CA VAL A 100 -4.11 -5.90 -7.13
C VAL A 100 -5.05 -6.48 -6.07
N MET A 101 -6.10 -7.19 -6.50
CA MET A 101 -7.03 -7.85 -5.58
C MET A 101 -6.31 -8.87 -4.68
N GLN A 102 -5.42 -9.68 -5.26
CA GLN A 102 -4.65 -10.66 -4.47
C GLN A 102 -3.76 -9.95 -3.45
N ALA A 103 -2.99 -8.94 -3.85
CA ALA A 103 -2.12 -8.19 -2.96
C ALA A 103 -2.90 -7.52 -1.79
N LEU A 104 -4.10 -6.98 -2.07
CA LEU A 104 -4.98 -6.46 -1.04
C LEU A 104 -5.46 -7.56 -0.08
N ASN A 105 -5.82 -8.73 -0.61
CA ASN A 105 -6.31 -9.83 0.23
C ASN A 105 -5.21 -10.51 1.03
N ASP A 106 -3.99 -10.55 0.52
CA ASP A 106 -2.81 -11.11 1.20
C ASP A 106 -2.21 -10.14 2.24
N ALA A 107 -2.61 -8.85 2.21
CA ALA A 107 -2.14 -7.86 3.17
C ALA A 107 -2.59 -8.22 4.60
N GLU A 108 -1.61 -8.36 5.50
CA GLU A 108 -1.82 -8.78 6.88
C GLU A 108 -2.59 -7.73 7.71
N GLU A 109 -3.28 -8.18 8.76
CA GLU A 109 -3.96 -7.34 9.75
C GLU A 109 -5.00 -6.36 9.18
N MET A 110 -5.43 -6.55 7.94
CA MET A 110 -6.57 -5.83 7.37
C MET A 110 -7.87 -6.63 7.56
N ILE A 111 -8.99 -5.91 7.65
CA ILE A 111 -10.34 -6.49 7.74
C ILE A 111 -11.03 -6.50 6.37
N SER A 112 -12.11 -7.28 6.26
CA SER A 112 -12.88 -7.53 5.05
C SER A 112 -12.10 -8.29 3.96
N VAL A 113 -12.75 -8.58 2.84
CA VAL A 113 -12.17 -9.27 1.68
C VAL A 113 -12.67 -8.60 0.40
N ILE A 114 -11.82 -8.47 -0.59
CA ILE A 114 -12.18 -8.05 -1.94
C ILE A 114 -12.56 -9.30 -2.75
N LEU A 115 -13.84 -9.46 -3.06
CA LEU A 115 -14.38 -10.66 -3.70
C LEU A 115 -14.24 -10.63 -5.23
N ARG A 116 -14.10 -9.45 -5.83
CA ARG A 116 -13.98 -9.28 -7.28
C ARG A 116 -12.86 -8.29 -7.57
N PRO A 117 -12.08 -8.50 -8.62
CA PRO A 117 -11.10 -7.51 -9.04
C PRO A 117 -11.77 -6.17 -9.31
N PRO A 118 -11.13 -5.03 -9.00
CA PRO A 118 -11.57 -3.72 -9.47
C PRO A 118 -11.47 -3.64 -11.00
N ASP A 119 -12.05 -2.61 -11.59
CA ASP A 119 -11.93 -2.39 -13.04
C ASP A 119 -10.47 -2.17 -13.43
N GLU A 120 -10.09 -2.69 -14.61
CA GLU A 120 -8.72 -2.54 -15.11
C GLU A 120 -8.33 -1.06 -15.26
N GLY A 121 -7.17 -0.71 -14.71
CA GLY A 121 -6.68 0.67 -14.73
C GLY A 121 -7.34 1.61 -13.71
N SER A 122 -8.27 1.14 -12.88
CA SER A 122 -8.94 1.99 -11.89
C SER A 122 -8.12 2.26 -10.64
N VAL A 123 -7.01 1.57 -10.43
CA VAL A 123 -6.19 1.67 -9.23
C VAL A 123 -4.86 2.35 -9.55
N PHE A 124 -4.51 3.39 -8.79
CA PHE A 124 -3.23 4.08 -8.95
C PHE A 124 -2.09 3.24 -8.35
N PRO A 125 -1.04 2.92 -9.13
CA PRO A 125 0.13 2.21 -8.63
C PRO A 125 0.96 3.13 -7.75
N ASP A 126 1.15 2.72 -6.49
CA ASP A 126 1.94 3.44 -5.49
C ASP A 126 2.16 2.57 -4.25
N THR A 127 2.92 3.07 -3.28
CA THR A 127 3.03 2.47 -1.96
C THR A 127 2.04 3.14 -1.00
N TYR A 128 1.12 2.34 -0.51
CA TYR A 128 0.07 2.75 0.43
C TYR A 128 0.39 2.29 1.85
N PHE A 129 0.18 3.18 2.81
CA PHE A 129 0.36 2.86 4.23
C PHE A 129 -1.00 2.59 4.86
N TYR A 130 -1.04 1.57 5.71
CA TYR A 130 -2.25 1.18 6.44
C TYR A 130 -1.91 0.70 7.86
N THR A 131 -2.91 0.73 8.73
CA THR A 131 -2.79 0.27 10.12
C THR A 131 -3.58 -1.03 10.32
N LYS A 132 -3.31 -1.72 11.41
CA LYS A 132 -4.10 -2.87 11.84
C LYS A 132 -5.59 -2.51 11.89
N GLY A 133 -6.43 -3.39 11.33
CA GLY A 133 -7.88 -3.20 11.25
C GLY A 133 -8.36 -2.28 10.13
N THR A 134 -7.48 -1.81 9.24
CA THR A 134 -7.90 -1.05 8.06
C THR A 134 -8.80 -1.91 7.16
N ASP A 135 -9.94 -1.38 6.75
CA ASP A 135 -10.83 -2.06 5.80
C ASP A 135 -10.22 -2.00 4.38
N ARG A 136 -10.07 -3.17 3.74
CA ARG A 136 -9.53 -3.28 2.38
C ARG A 136 -10.30 -2.48 1.35
N ARG A 137 -11.62 -2.40 1.51
CA ARG A 137 -12.48 -1.62 0.60
C ARG A 137 -12.23 -0.13 0.71
N THR A 138 -11.99 0.35 1.94
CA THR A 138 -11.64 1.75 2.17
C THR A 138 -10.29 2.09 1.53
N LEU A 139 -9.29 1.23 1.69
CA LEU A 139 -7.99 1.42 1.05
C LEU A 139 -8.10 1.36 -0.47
N LEU A 140 -8.85 0.39 -1.03
CA LEU A 140 -9.10 0.30 -2.46
C LEU A 140 -9.80 1.56 -3.00
N ALA A 141 -10.80 2.08 -2.29
CA ALA A 141 -11.47 3.32 -2.68
C ALA A 141 -10.52 4.53 -2.70
N GLN A 142 -9.58 4.62 -1.76
CA GLN A 142 -8.54 5.66 -1.76
C GLN A 142 -7.61 5.53 -2.97
N MET A 143 -7.21 4.30 -3.32
CA MET A 143 -6.40 4.02 -4.52
C MET A 143 -7.11 4.42 -5.80
N GLN A 144 -8.41 4.14 -5.90
CA GLN A 144 -9.25 4.49 -7.04
C GLN A 144 -9.46 6.01 -7.15
N ALA A 145 -9.77 6.67 -6.05
CA ALA A 145 -9.91 8.13 -6.03
C ALA A 145 -8.61 8.83 -6.45
N LYS A 146 -7.45 8.31 -6.02
CA LYS A 146 -6.15 8.82 -6.45
C LYS A 146 -5.94 8.66 -7.95
N MET A 147 -6.32 7.50 -8.53
CA MET A 147 -6.23 7.26 -9.97
C MET A 147 -7.09 8.26 -10.74
N GLU A 148 -8.35 8.43 -10.34
CA GLU A 148 -9.29 9.33 -10.99
C GLU A 148 -8.77 10.79 -10.98
N MET A 149 -8.32 11.27 -9.83
CA MET A 149 -7.75 12.62 -9.70
C MET A 149 -6.52 12.80 -10.57
N THR A 150 -5.55 11.89 -10.47
CA THR A 150 -4.29 12.00 -11.23
C THR A 150 -4.54 11.93 -12.73
N LEU A 151 -5.42 11.02 -13.17
CA LEU A 151 -5.77 10.89 -14.59
C LEU A 151 -6.47 12.14 -15.13
N ALA A 152 -7.34 12.77 -14.33
CA ALA A 152 -8.01 14.03 -14.70
C ALA A 152 -7.01 15.18 -14.83
N GLU A 153 -6.07 15.30 -13.88
CA GLU A 153 -5.00 16.31 -13.90
C GLU A 153 -4.13 16.16 -15.15
N ILE A 154 -3.59 14.96 -15.39
CA ILE A 154 -2.74 14.69 -16.56
C ILE A 154 -3.49 14.93 -17.87
N TRP A 155 -4.78 14.55 -17.92
CA TRP A 155 -5.60 14.80 -19.11
C TRP A 155 -5.82 16.28 -19.38
N ALA A 156 -5.98 17.09 -18.35
CA ALA A 156 -6.13 18.55 -18.49
C ALA A 156 -4.85 19.21 -19.03
N GLU A 157 -3.68 18.71 -18.64
CA GLU A 157 -2.37 19.26 -19.04
C GLU A 157 -1.82 18.66 -20.34
N ARG A 158 -2.55 17.75 -20.98
CA ARG A 158 -2.07 17.08 -22.19
C ARG A 158 -1.78 18.05 -23.34
N ALA A 159 -0.84 17.68 -24.21
CA ALA A 159 -0.65 18.38 -25.48
C ALA A 159 -1.92 18.33 -26.35
N ALA A 160 -2.28 19.46 -26.98
CA ALA A 160 -3.52 19.61 -27.72
C ALA A 160 -3.59 18.73 -29.00
N ASP A 161 -2.44 18.35 -29.56
CA ASP A 161 -2.27 17.57 -30.80
C ASP A 161 -2.20 16.05 -30.57
N LEU A 162 -2.36 15.57 -29.34
CA LEU A 162 -2.38 14.14 -29.06
C LEU A 162 -3.57 13.46 -29.76
N PRO A 163 -3.34 12.34 -30.45
CA PRO A 163 -4.38 11.61 -31.20
C PRO A 163 -5.24 10.72 -30.26
N LEU A 164 -5.61 11.24 -29.11
CA LEU A 164 -6.39 10.55 -28.08
C LEU A 164 -7.71 11.28 -27.86
N LYS A 165 -8.79 10.55 -27.65
CA LYS A 165 -10.14 11.12 -27.57
C LYS A 165 -10.54 11.51 -26.13
N ASN A 166 -10.05 10.79 -25.15
CA ASN A 166 -10.39 10.93 -23.74
C ASN A 166 -9.26 10.43 -22.84
N SER A 167 -9.39 10.64 -21.54
CA SER A 167 -8.43 10.22 -20.53
C SER A 167 -8.28 8.69 -20.45
N GLU A 168 -9.33 7.94 -20.78
CA GLU A 168 -9.29 6.48 -20.83
C GLU A 168 -8.35 5.96 -21.93
N ASP A 169 -8.36 6.62 -23.12
CA ASP A 169 -7.41 6.30 -24.19
C ASP A 169 -5.97 6.62 -23.80
N LEU A 170 -5.76 7.71 -23.01
CA LEU A 170 -4.46 8.04 -22.45
C LEU A 170 -3.97 6.94 -21.51
N LEU A 171 -4.81 6.48 -20.60
CA LEU A 171 -4.48 5.40 -19.66
C LEU A 171 -4.16 4.08 -20.38
N LYS A 172 -4.94 3.74 -21.43
CA LYS A 172 -4.68 2.56 -22.27
C LYS A 172 -3.30 2.65 -22.94
N LEU A 173 -2.98 3.81 -23.51
CA LEU A 173 -1.66 4.01 -24.14
C LEU A 173 -0.52 3.91 -23.11
N ALA A 174 -0.69 4.54 -21.94
CA ALA A 174 0.27 4.46 -20.85
C ALA A 174 0.51 3.01 -20.40
N SER A 175 -0.56 2.22 -20.25
CA SER A 175 -0.46 0.80 -19.86
C SER A 175 0.30 -0.07 -20.89
N ILE A 176 0.18 0.24 -22.18
CA ILE A 176 0.92 -0.43 -23.24
C ILE A 176 2.40 -0.06 -23.16
N ILE A 177 2.72 1.23 -23.02
CA ILE A 177 4.09 1.73 -22.87
C ILE A 177 4.76 1.10 -21.66
N GLU A 178 4.07 1.01 -20.53
CA GLU A 178 4.58 0.40 -19.31
C GLU A 178 4.96 -1.07 -19.49
N LYS A 179 4.21 -1.79 -20.31
CA LYS A 179 4.47 -3.21 -20.61
C LYS A 179 5.50 -3.46 -21.72
N GLU A 180 5.82 -2.46 -22.53
CA GLU A 180 6.86 -2.57 -23.58
C GLU A 180 8.27 -2.46 -23.00
N THR A 181 8.47 -1.62 -21.98
CA THR A 181 9.79 -1.42 -21.38
C THR A 181 9.70 -1.16 -19.87
N GLY A 182 10.63 -1.77 -19.13
CA GLY A 182 10.89 -1.43 -17.73
C GLY A 182 11.87 -0.24 -17.57
N ALA A 183 12.46 0.27 -18.65
CA ALA A 183 13.44 1.34 -18.61
C ALA A 183 12.77 2.70 -18.77
N SER A 184 12.75 3.51 -17.72
CA SER A 184 12.11 4.84 -17.73
C SER A 184 12.66 5.76 -18.82
N ALA A 185 13.95 5.64 -19.16
CA ALA A 185 14.60 6.43 -20.21
C ALA A 185 14.05 6.14 -21.62
N GLU A 186 13.50 4.95 -21.87
CA GLU A 186 12.97 4.54 -23.17
C GLU A 186 11.48 4.89 -23.35
N LYS A 187 10.75 5.13 -22.26
CA LYS A 187 9.29 5.37 -22.30
C LYS A 187 8.90 6.51 -23.25
N SER A 188 9.67 7.60 -23.27
CA SER A 188 9.41 8.74 -24.16
C SER A 188 9.57 8.38 -25.63
N LEU A 189 10.59 7.57 -25.97
CA LEU A 189 10.82 7.11 -27.34
C LEU A 189 9.70 6.18 -27.81
N ILE A 190 9.34 5.20 -26.97
CA ILE A 190 8.24 4.25 -27.25
C ILE A 190 6.91 4.99 -27.38
N SER A 191 6.64 5.95 -26.49
CA SER A 191 5.47 6.81 -26.58
C SER A 191 5.40 7.53 -27.92
N SER A 192 6.51 8.11 -28.39
CA SER A 192 6.54 8.81 -29.68
C SER A 192 6.24 7.88 -30.85
N VAL A 193 6.71 6.62 -30.82
CA VAL A 193 6.40 5.63 -31.84
C VAL A 193 4.89 5.33 -31.89
N PHE A 194 4.27 5.09 -30.73
CA PHE A 194 2.85 4.79 -30.67
C PHE A 194 1.98 6.00 -31.06
N VAL A 195 2.32 7.20 -30.59
CA VAL A 195 1.61 8.43 -30.97
C VAL A 195 1.68 8.64 -32.51
N ASN A 196 2.86 8.47 -33.11
CA ASN A 196 3.02 8.57 -34.57
C ASN A 196 2.21 7.51 -35.32
N ARG A 197 2.14 6.27 -34.81
CA ARG A 197 1.28 5.22 -35.40
C ARG A 197 -0.19 5.59 -35.33
N LEU A 198 -0.67 6.08 -34.18
CA LEU A 198 -2.05 6.53 -34.01
C LEU A 198 -2.41 7.69 -34.97
N GLN A 199 -1.52 8.70 -35.11
CA GLN A 199 -1.70 9.81 -36.07
C GLN A 199 -1.82 9.33 -37.50
N ARG A 200 -1.02 8.30 -37.86
CA ARG A 200 -1.05 7.68 -39.20
C ARG A 200 -2.13 6.60 -39.36
N LYS A 201 -2.99 6.38 -38.36
CA LYS A 201 -4.02 5.34 -38.33
C LYS A 201 -3.45 3.91 -38.55
N MET A 202 -2.23 3.68 -38.07
CA MET A 202 -1.56 2.38 -38.12
C MET A 202 -1.94 1.56 -36.88
N ARG A 203 -1.87 0.23 -37.01
CA ARG A 203 -1.98 -0.66 -35.84
C ARG A 203 -0.77 -0.45 -34.92
N LEU A 204 -0.98 -0.55 -33.60
CA LEU A 204 0.12 -0.41 -32.61
C LEU A 204 1.10 -1.58 -32.67
N GLN A 205 0.60 -2.81 -32.94
CA GLN A 205 1.42 -4.04 -33.04
C GLN A 205 2.27 -4.25 -31.78
N SER A 206 1.60 -4.32 -30.64
CA SER A 206 2.22 -4.46 -29.33
C SER A 206 1.95 -5.86 -28.76
N ASP A 207 2.99 -6.62 -28.49
CA ASP A 207 2.89 -7.97 -27.92
C ASP A 207 2.17 -8.00 -26.55
N PRO A 208 2.35 -7.02 -25.65
CA PRO A 208 1.57 -6.91 -24.41
C PRO A 208 0.06 -6.94 -24.58
N THR A 209 -0.49 -6.36 -25.64
CA THR A 209 -1.94 -6.38 -25.89
C THR A 209 -2.44 -7.78 -26.22
N VAL A 210 -1.66 -8.53 -26.97
CA VAL A 210 -1.96 -9.93 -27.30
C VAL A 210 -1.89 -10.80 -26.03
N SER A 211 -0.84 -10.64 -25.24
CA SER A 211 -0.69 -11.35 -23.95
C SER A 211 -1.84 -11.06 -23.01
N TYR A 212 -2.28 -9.81 -22.91
CA TYR A 212 -3.43 -9.41 -22.11
C TYR A 212 -4.72 -10.09 -22.61
N GLY A 213 -4.99 -10.05 -23.93
CA GLY A 213 -6.15 -10.69 -24.51
C GLY A 213 -6.21 -12.21 -24.30
N LEU A 214 -5.06 -12.88 -24.28
CA LEU A 214 -4.95 -14.30 -23.96
C LEU A 214 -5.19 -14.56 -22.47
N SER A 215 -4.68 -13.70 -21.59
CA SER A 215 -4.86 -13.84 -20.14
C SER A 215 -6.33 -13.74 -19.72
N LEU A 216 -7.13 -12.93 -20.39
CA LEU A 216 -8.58 -12.83 -20.17
C LEU A 216 -9.33 -14.13 -20.51
N ARG A 217 -8.73 -14.99 -21.34
CA ARG A 217 -9.26 -16.32 -21.68
C ARG A 217 -8.71 -17.43 -20.77
N GLY A 218 -8.03 -17.07 -19.68
CA GLY A 218 -7.41 -18.01 -18.74
C GLY A 218 -6.10 -18.62 -19.25
N THR A 219 -5.53 -18.12 -20.36
CA THR A 219 -4.27 -18.63 -20.92
C THR A 219 -3.13 -17.68 -20.54
N LEU A 220 -2.34 -18.04 -19.53
CA LEU A 220 -1.11 -17.34 -19.20
C LEU A 220 0.04 -18.01 -19.99
N LYS A 221 0.61 -17.28 -20.96
CA LYS A 221 1.78 -17.74 -21.71
C LYS A 221 2.98 -16.85 -21.38
N GLN A 222 4.10 -17.48 -21.06
CA GLN A 222 5.38 -16.78 -20.87
C GLN A 222 5.98 -16.27 -22.19
N ARG A 223 5.65 -16.95 -23.30
CA ARG A 223 6.09 -16.57 -24.66
C ARG A 223 4.93 -16.69 -25.63
N LEU A 224 4.74 -15.63 -26.44
CA LEU A 224 3.80 -15.65 -27.55
C LEU A 224 4.36 -16.44 -28.71
N THR A 225 3.49 -17.23 -29.35
CA THR A 225 3.79 -17.94 -30.60
C THR A 225 3.36 -17.09 -31.80
N LYS A 226 3.86 -17.44 -33.01
CA LYS A 226 3.41 -16.80 -34.25
C LYS A 226 1.89 -16.93 -34.46
N SER A 227 1.28 -18.03 -34.03
CA SER A 227 -0.17 -18.20 -34.11
C SER A 227 -0.92 -17.30 -33.12
N ASP A 228 -0.37 -17.03 -31.95
CA ASP A 228 -0.96 -16.08 -31.01
C ASP A 228 -0.99 -14.67 -31.57
N LEU A 229 0.13 -14.23 -32.19
CA LEU A 229 0.28 -12.93 -32.84
C LEU A 229 -0.61 -12.79 -34.07
N ALA A 230 -0.89 -13.90 -34.78
CA ALA A 230 -1.76 -13.92 -35.94
C ALA A 230 -3.26 -14.07 -35.59
N SER A 231 -3.59 -14.33 -34.32
CA SER A 231 -4.96 -14.55 -33.89
C SER A 231 -5.79 -13.26 -33.99
N SER A 232 -6.98 -13.37 -34.58
CA SER A 232 -7.90 -12.25 -34.65
C SER A 232 -8.71 -12.14 -33.35
N HIS A 233 -8.39 -11.14 -32.54
CA HIS A 233 -9.20 -10.74 -31.38
C HIS A 233 -9.11 -9.23 -31.16
N LYS A 234 -10.02 -8.66 -30.37
CA LYS A 234 -10.15 -7.19 -30.22
C LYS A 234 -8.91 -6.49 -29.64
N TRP A 235 -7.99 -7.25 -29.09
CA TRP A 235 -6.75 -6.74 -28.46
C TRP A 235 -5.52 -6.88 -29.36
N ASN A 236 -5.65 -7.43 -30.58
CA ASN A 236 -4.56 -7.62 -31.56
C ASN A 236 -4.72 -6.69 -32.77
#